data_ef67c3bac44e86ecf1ba9261e5cbbfa7
#
_entry.id   ef67c3bac44e86ecf1ba9261e5cbbfa7
#
_cell.length_a   1.000
_cell.length_b   1.000
_cell.length_c   1.000
_cell.angle_alpha   90.00
_cell.angle_beta   90.00
_cell.angle_gamma   90.00
#
_symmetry.space_group_name_H-M   'P 1'
#
loop_
_entity.id
_entity.type
_entity.pdbx_description
1 polymer ?
#
loop_
_entity_poly.entity_id
_entity_poly.type
_entity_poly.pdbx_seq_one_letter_code
_entity_poly.pdbx_strand_id
1 'polypeptide(L)'
;MEKPILQYNNGVVAAKLDRTEKELVCGVSFHIFPGESLALIGETGSGKTLIAQSIMGVLPGNVSLVSGEISFCGNTLPKGKKLRSMLGREIVYIPQNGHEFLDPSRSIRRQLFDSIGKLGVAPSLRYAFACEKLAQVGFAQPEAILKQYPFQLSGGMAQRVTIALALCSEAKL
;
A
#
# COMPACT_ATOMS: atom_id res chain seq x y z
N MET A 1 -6.28 -19.42 20.23
CA MET A 1 -6.44 -17.97 20.00
C MET A 1 -5.90 -17.64 18.64
N GLU A 2 -6.67 -16.94 17.86
CA GLU A 2 -6.26 -16.49 16.53
C GLU A 2 -5.10 -15.49 16.64
N LYS A 3 -4.09 -15.62 15.76
CA LYS A 3 -2.92 -14.72 15.80
C LYS A 3 -3.19 -13.51 14.90
N PRO A 4 -2.85 -12.30 15.36
CA PRO A 4 -3.01 -11.11 14.53
C PRO A 4 -2.11 -11.17 13.28
N ILE A 5 -2.61 -10.63 12.16
CA ILE A 5 -1.83 -10.45 10.93
C ILE A 5 -0.77 -9.36 11.15
N LEU A 6 -1.17 -8.26 11.77
CA LEU A 6 -0.29 -7.14 12.10
C LEU A 6 -0.35 -6.83 13.58
N GLN A 7 0.80 -6.64 14.20
CA GLN A 7 0.95 -6.04 15.51
C GLN A 7 1.87 -4.83 15.40
N TYR A 8 1.42 -3.73 15.94
CA TYR A 8 2.19 -2.50 16.07
C TYR A 8 2.29 -2.20 17.57
N ASN A 9 3.47 -2.37 18.15
CA ASN A 9 3.67 -2.34 19.62
C ASN A 9 4.52 -1.14 20.02
N ASN A 10 3.93 -0.22 20.76
CA ASN A 10 4.59 0.95 21.35
C ASN A 10 5.47 1.73 20.37
N GLY A 11 4.97 1.89 19.12
CA GLY A 11 5.73 2.50 18.04
C GLY A 11 5.85 4.01 18.21
N VAL A 12 7.09 4.51 18.21
CA VAL A 12 7.44 5.92 18.21
C VAL A 12 8.11 6.26 16.91
N VAL A 13 7.53 7.22 16.18
CA VAL A 13 8.12 7.74 14.94
C VAL A 13 8.61 9.15 15.17
N ALA A 14 9.86 9.41 14.86
CA ALA A 14 10.47 10.72 15.07
C ALA A 14 11.20 11.24 13.83
N ALA A 15 11.26 12.57 13.72
CA ALA A 15 12.05 13.28 12.72
C ALA A 15 13.35 13.79 13.35
N LYS A 16 14.46 13.53 12.65
CA LYS A 16 15.76 14.11 13.00
C LYS A 16 15.89 15.51 12.37
N LEU A 17 16.01 16.52 13.20
CA LEU A 17 16.13 17.92 12.82
C LEU A 17 17.50 18.43 13.34
N ASP A 18 18.50 18.52 12.47
CA ASP A 18 19.87 18.92 12.80
C ASP A 18 20.44 18.22 14.05
N ARG A 19 20.34 18.86 15.23
CA ARG A 19 20.84 18.34 16.51
C ARG A 19 19.74 17.86 17.45
N THR A 20 18.47 17.93 17.05
CA THR A 20 17.31 17.55 17.87
C THR A 20 16.52 16.45 17.18
N GLU A 21 15.82 15.67 17.99
CA GLU A 21 14.85 14.69 17.52
C GLU A 21 13.47 15.11 18.01
N LYS A 22 12.49 15.12 17.09
CA LYS A 22 11.11 15.47 17.38
C LYS A 22 10.23 14.27 17.15
N GLU A 23 9.57 13.80 18.19
CA GLU A 23 8.54 12.75 18.08
C GLU A 23 7.33 13.28 17.32
N LEU A 24 6.90 12.51 16.34
CA LEU A 24 5.74 12.78 15.48
C LEU A 24 4.60 11.80 15.76
N VAL A 25 4.93 10.60 16.26
CA VAL A 25 4.01 9.58 16.75
C VAL A 25 4.57 9.06 18.06
N CYS A 26 3.77 9.09 19.12
CA CYS A 26 4.19 8.82 20.50
C CYS A 26 3.55 7.55 21.03
N GLY A 27 4.25 6.41 21.00
CA GLY A 27 3.91 5.19 21.72
C GLY A 27 2.57 4.52 21.30
N VAL A 28 2.26 4.48 20.02
CA VAL A 28 1.01 3.88 19.51
C VAL A 28 1.10 2.36 19.53
N SER A 29 0.01 1.70 19.95
CA SER A 29 -0.12 0.24 19.89
C SER A 29 -1.47 -0.17 19.34
N PHE A 30 -1.49 -1.15 18.42
CA PHE A 30 -2.69 -1.79 17.90
C PHE A 30 -2.36 -3.13 17.26
N HIS A 31 -3.38 -3.90 16.97
CA HIS A 31 -3.28 -5.15 16.21
C HIS A 31 -4.44 -5.27 15.23
N ILE A 32 -4.24 -6.08 14.18
CA ILE A 32 -5.23 -6.38 13.16
C ILE A 32 -5.29 -7.89 13.01
N PHE A 33 -6.48 -8.48 13.15
CA PHE A 33 -6.71 -9.91 12.93
C PHE A 33 -7.10 -10.21 11.48
N PRO A 34 -7.03 -11.48 11.03
CA PRO A 34 -7.55 -11.87 9.72
C PRO A 34 -9.01 -11.45 9.53
N GLY A 35 -9.31 -10.78 8.39
CA GLY A 35 -10.66 -10.30 8.08
C GLY A 35 -11.12 -9.06 8.85
N GLU A 36 -10.28 -8.51 9.73
CA GLU A 36 -10.57 -7.29 10.48
C GLU A 36 -10.21 -6.03 9.68
N SER A 37 -10.97 -4.96 9.90
CA SER A 37 -10.68 -3.62 9.41
C SER A 37 -10.43 -2.68 10.57
N LEU A 38 -9.27 -2.03 10.60
CA LEU A 38 -8.88 -1.04 11.60
C LEU A 38 -8.91 0.36 11.00
N ALA A 39 -9.65 1.29 11.63
CA ALA A 39 -9.65 2.69 11.24
C ALA A 39 -8.75 3.52 12.17
N LEU A 40 -7.78 4.24 11.60
CA LEU A 40 -7.00 5.25 12.31
C LEU A 40 -7.65 6.62 12.14
N ILE A 41 -8.24 7.14 13.23
CA ILE A 41 -8.96 8.41 13.24
C ILE A 41 -8.12 9.46 13.97
N GLY A 42 -8.16 10.70 13.50
CA GLY A 42 -7.45 11.82 14.10
C GLY A 42 -7.37 13.01 13.16
N GLU A 43 -6.94 14.14 13.66
CA GLU A 43 -6.78 15.39 12.91
C GLU A 43 -5.72 15.28 11.81
N THR A 44 -5.74 16.23 10.88
CA THR A 44 -4.66 16.36 9.88
C THR A 44 -3.34 16.65 10.62
N GLY A 45 -2.28 15.92 10.26
CA GLY A 45 -0.99 16.07 10.94
C GLY A 45 -0.80 15.19 12.19
N SER A 46 -1.80 14.42 12.64
CA SER A 46 -1.69 13.54 13.83
C SER A 46 -0.82 12.28 13.62
N GLY A 47 -0.15 12.12 12.49
CA GLY A 47 0.77 11.01 12.25
C GLY A 47 0.18 9.75 11.63
N LYS A 48 -1.11 9.70 11.25
CA LYS A 48 -1.76 8.52 10.64
C LYS A 48 -0.99 7.96 9.44
N THR A 49 -0.61 8.85 8.52
CA THR A 49 0.18 8.49 7.33
C THR A 49 1.56 7.95 7.71
N LEU A 50 2.20 8.52 8.74
CA LEU A 50 3.51 8.06 9.21
C LEU A 50 3.43 6.65 9.80
N ILE A 51 2.34 6.31 10.50
CA ILE A 51 2.10 4.95 10.99
C ILE A 51 2.04 3.98 9.81
N ALA A 52 1.21 4.25 8.78
CA ALA A 52 1.12 3.41 7.60
C ALA A 52 2.47 3.32 6.86
N GLN A 53 3.16 4.43 6.67
CA GLN A 53 4.48 4.48 6.02
C GLN A 53 5.56 3.74 6.82
N SER A 54 5.48 3.72 8.17
CA SER A 54 6.42 2.95 9.00
C SER A 54 6.26 1.44 8.80
N ILE A 55 5.03 0.96 8.63
CA ILE A 55 4.74 -0.44 8.30
C ILE A 55 5.30 -0.78 6.91
N MET A 56 5.16 0.13 5.95
CA MET A 56 5.67 -0.04 4.59
C MET A 56 7.19 0.16 4.47
N GLY A 57 7.85 0.68 5.51
CA GLY A 57 9.28 1.02 5.47
C GLY A 57 9.63 2.12 4.46
N VAL A 58 8.69 3.06 4.22
CA VAL A 58 8.83 4.17 3.25
C VAL A 58 8.72 5.55 3.93
N LEU A 59 9.13 5.63 5.18
CA LEU A 59 9.23 6.91 5.89
C LEU A 59 10.16 7.89 5.14
N PRO A 60 9.91 9.21 5.19
CA PRO A 60 10.81 10.22 4.65
C PRO A 60 12.23 10.08 5.20
N GLY A 61 13.24 10.52 4.45
CA GLY A 61 14.64 10.24 4.76
C GLY A 61 15.16 10.73 6.13
N ASN A 62 14.51 11.76 6.71
CA ASN A 62 14.82 12.26 8.04
C ASN A 62 13.86 11.74 9.13
N VAL A 63 12.94 10.84 8.80
CA VAL A 63 11.95 10.26 9.71
C VAL A 63 12.20 8.76 9.88
N SER A 64 12.14 8.27 11.10
CA SER A 64 12.37 6.85 11.40
C SER A 64 11.48 6.36 12.54
N LEU A 65 11.23 5.05 12.57
CA LEU A 65 10.70 4.35 13.75
C LEU A 65 11.86 4.20 14.74
N VAL A 66 11.84 5.00 15.79
CA VAL A 66 12.92 5.09 16.80
C VAL A 66 12.72 4.13 17.96
N SER A 67 11.47 3.75 18.24
CA SER A 67 11.13 2.79 19.28
C SER A 67 9.90 1.97 18.87
N GLY A 68 9.70 0.85 19.57
CA GLY A 68 8.61 -0.08 19.32
C GLY A 68 8.94 -1.16 18.31
N GLU A 69 7.99 -2.07 18.12
CA GLU A 69 8.15 -3.22 17.24
C GLU A 69 6.90 -3.39 16.34
N ILE A 70 7.16 -3.75 15.09
CA ILE A 70 6.12 -4.13 14.14
C ILE A 70 6.32 -5.60 13.81
N SER A 71 5.28 -6.42 13.95
CA SER A 71 5.29 -7.80 13.50
C SER A 71 4.17 -8.07 12.50
N PHE A 72 4.47 -8.92 11.52
CA PHE A 72 3.55 -9.33 10.46
C PHE A 72 3.50 -10.86 10.40
N CYS A 73 2.29 -11.43 10.46
CA CYS A 73 2.05 -12.88 10.51
C CYS A 73 2.91 -13.58 11.59
N GLY A 74 3.05 -12.96 12.77
CA GLY A 74 3.77 -13.51 13.92
C GLY A 74 5.30 -13.39 13.85
N ASN A 75 5.87 -12.74 12.84
CA ASN A 75 7.30 -12.50 12.71
C ASN A 75 7.59 -11.00 12.74
N THR A 76 8.71 -10.60 13.35
CA THR A 76 9.16 -9.20 13.28
C THR A 76 9.26 -8.76 11.82
N LEU A 77 8.66 -7.62 11.49
CA LEU A 77 8.62 -7.09 10.13
C LEU A 77 10.06 -6.79 9.67
N PRO A 78 10.52 -7.39 8.58
CA PRO A 78 11.89 -7.18 8.11
C PRO A 78 12.07 -5.75 7.58
N LYS A 79 13.33 -5.34 7.44
CA LYS A 79 13.70 -4.01 6.87
C LYS A 79 14.36 -4.17 5.50
N GLY A 80 14.44 -3.08 4.75
CA GLY A 80 15.19 -2.98 3.51
C GLY A 80 14.68 -3.89 2.38
N LYS A 81 15.56 -4.62 1.71
CA LYS A 81 15.21 -5.44 0.53
C LYS A 81 14.16 -6.52 0.81
N LYS A 82 14.22 -7.14 1.99
CA LYS A 82 13.26 -8.19 2.37
C LYS A 82 11.86 -7.64 2.55
N LEU A 83 11.68 -6.47 3.19
CA LEU A 83 10.39 -5.82 3.27
C LEU A 83 9.88 -5.43 1.88
N ARG A 84 10.74 -4.84 1.04
CA ARG A 84 10.35 -4.44 -0.33
C ARG A 84 9.84 -5.62 -1.17
N SER A 85 10.33 -6.84 -0.95
CA SER A 85 9.83 -8.02 -1.67
C SER A 85 8.44 -8.49 -1.22
N MET A 86 7.98 -8.06 -0.04
CA MET A 86 6.64 -8.34 0.49
C MET A 86 5.62 -7.32 -0.03
N LEU A 87 6.08 -6.08 -0.34
CA LEU A 87 5.19 -5.03 -0.84
C LEU A 87 4.63 -5.38 -2.21
N GLY A 88 3.32 -5.20 -2.38
CA GLY A 88 2.59 -5.56 -3.59
C GLY A 88 2.29 -7.06 -3.72
N ARG A 89 2.65 -7.88 -2.73
CA ARG A 89 2.34 -9.32 -2.67
C ARG A 89 1.64 -9.69 -1.38
N GLU A 90 2.24 -9.39 -0.22
CA GLU A 90 1.71 -9.71 1.11
C GLU A 90 1.12 -8.48 1.80
N ILE A 91 1.68 -7.31 1.52
CA ILE A 91 1.23 -6.00 2.04
C ILE A 91 1.04 -5.07 0.85
N VAL A 92 -0.12 -4.42 0.76
CA VAL A 92 -0.46 -3.46 -0.29
C VAL A 92 -0.85 -2.12 0.33
N TYR A 93 -0.42 -1.05 -0.32
CA TYR A 93 -0.77 0.31 0.05
C TYR A 93 -1.58 0.98 -1.07
N ILE A 94 -2.71 1.55 -0.70
CA ILE A 94 -3.52 2.37 -1.60
C ILE A 94 -3.35 3.82 -1.15
N PRO A 95 -2.68 4.68 -1.93
CA PRO A 95 -2.46 6.07 -1.58
C PRO A 95 -3.74 6.90 -1.66
N GLN A 96 -3.78 8.03 -0.98
CA GLN A 96 -4.88 8.97 -1.04
C GLN A 96 -5.01 9.60 -2.45
N ASN A 97 -3.90 9.85 -3.13
CA ASN A 97 -3.86 10.37 -4.50
C ASN A 97 -3.40 9.28 -5.47
N GLY A 98 -4.34 8.75 -6.27
CA GLY A 98 -4.06 7.68 -7.22
C GLY A 98 -3.04 8.05 -8.30
N HIS A 99 -2.95 9.33 -8.73
CA HIS A 99 -2.00 9.75 -9.75
C HIS A 99 -0.54 9.62 -9.31
N GLU A 100 -0.24 9.87 -8.04
CA GLU A 100 1.12 9.78 -7.51
C GLU A 100 1.67 8.34 -7.49
N PHE A 101 0.77 7.36 -7.54
CA PHE A 101 1.15 5.95 -7.50
C PHE A 101 1.34 5.35 -8.91
N LEU A 102 0.73 5.95 -9.91
CA LEU A 102 0.77 5.46 -11.29
C LEU A 102 1.98 6.04 -12.02
N ASP A 103 2.70 5.21 -12.74
CA ASP A 103 3.79 5.65 -13.63
C ASP A 103 3.19 6.42 -14.84
N PRO A 104 3.42 7.73 -14.96
CA PRO A 104 2.81 8.56 -16.01
C PRO A 104 3.28 8.18 -17.42
N SER A 105 4.42 7.53 -17.55
CA SER A 105 5.01 7.14 -18.83
C SER A 105 4.47 5.81 -19.39
N ARG A 106 3.66 5.10 -18.59
CA ARG A 106 3.19 3.74 -18.89
C ARG A 106 1.67 3.69 -18.96
N SER A 107 1.13 2.99 -19.97
CA SER A 107 -0.32 2.75 -20.05
C SER A 107 -0.82 1.94 -18.85
N ILE A 108 -2.09 2.11 -18.48
CA ILE A 108 -2.76 1.36 -17.41
C ILE A 108 -2.65 -0.16 -17.64
N ARG A 109 -2.82 -0.60 -18.89
CA ARG A 109 -2.61 -2.00 -19.28
C ARG A 109 -1.25 -2.52 -18.85
N ARG A 110 -0.19 -1.78 -19.13
CA ARG A 110 1.18 -2.24 -18.83
C ARG A 110 1.42 -2.37 -17.34
N GLN A 111 0.92 -1.42 -16.55
CA GLN A 111 1.05 -1.43 -15.10
C GLN A 111 0.27 -2.60 -14.47
N LEU A 112 -0.98 -2.83 -14.90
CA LEU A 112 -1.78 -3.97 -14.44
C LEU A 112 -1.13 -5.31 -14.86
N PHE A 113 -0.65 -5.43 -16.10
CA PHE A 113 -0.03 -6.68 -16.58
C PHE A 113 1.24 -7.04 -15.82
N ASP A 114 2.02 -6.04 -15.41
CA ASP A 114 3.21 -6.28 -14.59
C ASP A 114 2.83 -6.77 -13.18
N SER A 115 1.79 -6.17 -12.57
CA SER A 115 1.28 -6.62 -11.27
C SER A 115 0.71 -8.03 -11.34
N ILE A 116 -0.15 -8.30 -12.31
CA ILE A 116 -0.74 -9.62 -12.56
C ILE A 116 0.33 -10.67 -12.88
N GLY A 117 1.38 -10.26 -13.61
CA GLY A 117 2.50 -11.13 -13.95
C GLY A 117 3.29 -11.61 -12.74
N LYS A 118 3.38 -10.78 -11.69
CA LYS A 118 4.03 -11.16 -10.42
C LYS A 118 3.27 -12.25 -9.66
N LEU A 119 1.98 -12.43 -9.93
CA LEU A 119 1.15 -13.53 -9.40
C LEU A 119 1.34 -14.85 -10.17
N GLY A 120 2.15 -14.86 -11.23
CA GLY A 120 2.34 -16.05 -12.06
C GLY A 120 1.23 -16.28 -13.09
N VAL A 121 0.30 -15.34 -13.28
CA VAL A 121 -0.79 -15.47 -14.28
C VAL A 121 -0.20 -15.51 -15.68
N ALA A 122 -0.60 -16.53 -16.46
CA ALA A 122 -0.15 -16.73 -17.83
C ALA A 122 -0.43 -15.48 -18.71
N PRO A 123 0.47 -15.11 -19.62
CA PRO A 123 0.30 -13.91 -20.46
C PRO A 123 -1.03 -13.84 -21.21
N SER A 124 -1.53 -14.99 -21.69
CA SER A 124 -2.82 -15.10 -22.41
C SER A 124 -4.04 -14.75 -21.55
N LEU A 125 -3.96 -14.89 -20.23
CA LEU A 125 -5.06 -14.64 -19.30
C LEU A 125 -5.03 -13.24 -18.68
N ARG A 126 -3.92 -12.52 -18.79
CA ARG A 126 -3.73 -11.22 -18.12
C ARG A 126 -4.73 -10.16 -18.58
N TYR A 127 -5.13 -10.20 -19.85
CA TYR A 127 -6.09 -9.23 -20.38
C TYR A 127 -7.46 -9.39 -19.72
N ALA A 128 -7.98 -10.62 -19.70
CA ALA A 128 -9.26 -10.92 -19.09
C ALA A 128 -9.25 -10.60 -17.59
N PHE A 129 -8.18 -10.99 -16.90
CA PHE A 129 -8.00 -10.71 -15.47
C PHE A 129 -7.97 -9.20 -15.17
N ALA A 130 -7.25 -8.41 -15.98
CA ALA A 130 -7.19 -6.95 -15.82
C ALA A 130 -8.57 -6.30 -16.06
N CYS A 131 -9.32 -6.74 -17.07
CA CYS A 131 -10.69 -6.27 -17.31
C CYS A 131 -11.62 -6.60 -16.14
N GLU A 132 -11.53 -7.81 -15.59
CA GLU A 132 -12.30 -8.22 -14.41
C GLU A 132 -12.03 -7.28 -13.22
N LYS A 133 -10.74 -7.02 -12.89
CA LYS A 133 -10.38 -6.16 -11.76
C LYS A 133 -10.83 -4.70 -11.96
N LEU A 134 -10.76 -4.19 -13.18
CA LEU A 134 -11.29 -2.86 -13.50
C LEU A 134 -12.82 -2.82 -13.41
N ALA A 135 -13.51 -3.86 -13.83
CA ALA A 135 -14.97 -3.96 -13.67
C ALA A 135 -15.38 -3.99 -12.19
N GLN A 136 -14.65 -4.74 -11.34
CA GLN A 136 -14.88 -4.81 -9.89
C GLN A 136 -14.81 -3.43 -9.21
N VAL A 137 -13.99 -2.52 -9.70
CA VAL A 137 -13.91 -1.14 -9.17
C VAL A 137 -14.83 -0.16 -9.90
N GLY A 138 -15.79 -0.66 -10.67
CA GLY A 138 -16.88 0.12 -11.26
C GLY A 138 -16.56 0.81 -12.60
N PHE A 139 -15.63 0.29 -13.39
CA PHE A 139 -15.49 0.72 -14.78
C PHE A 139 -16.42 -0.07 -15.71
N ALA A 140 -17.32 0.65 -16.38
CA ALA A 140 -18.26 0.03 -17.33
C ALA A 140 -17.58 -0.44 -18.63
N GLN A 141 -16.45 0.17 -19.00
CA GLN A 141 -15.66 -0.15 -20.19
C GLN A 141 -14.18 -0.35 -19.84
N PRO A 142 -13.82 -1.48 -19.20
CA PRO A 142 -12.45 -1.76 -18.77
C PRO A 142 -11.42 -1.70 -19.91
N GLU A 143 -11.80 -2.14 -21.11
CA GLU A 143 -10.93 -2.17 -22.29
C GLU A 143 -10.50 -0.75 -22.73
N ALA A 144 -11.36 0.24 -22.56
CA ALA A 144 -11.04 1.63 -22.84
C ALA A 144 -10.02 2.16 -21.81
N ILE A 145 -10.18 1.82 -20.53
CA ILE A 145 -9.27 2.22 -19.47
C ILE A 145 -7.87 1.61 -19.66
N LEU A 146 -7.79 0.35 -20.07
CA LEU A 146 -6.49 -0.31 -20.32
C LEU A 146 -5.63 0.43 -21.36
N LYS A 147 -6.25 1.11 -22.31
CA LYS A 147 -5.53 1.86 -23.37
C LYS A 147 -5.05 3.24 -22.91
N GLN A 148 -5.58 3.75 -21.80
CA GLN A 148 -5.27 5.09 -21.29
C GLN A 148 -3.94 5.13 -20.53
N TYR A 149 -3.42 6.34 -20.40
CA TYR A 149 -2.29 6.69 -19.54
C TYR A 149 -2.81 7.43 -18.31
N PRO A 150 -2.06 7.47 -17.20
CA PRO A 150 -2.50 8.12 -15.96
C PRO A 150 -3.00 9.56 -16.16
N PHE A 151 -2.31 10.36 -16.96
CA PHE A 151 -2.69 11.76 -17.22
C PHE A 151 -4.02 11.95 -17.97
N GLN A 152 -4.59 10.87 -18.54
CA GLN A 152 -5.89 10.88 -19.20
C GLN A 152 -7.05 10.53 -18.26
N LEU A 153 -6.73 10.16 -17.01
CA LEU A 153 -7.71 9.78 -15.99
C LEU A 153 -8.07 10.99 -15.12
N SER A 154 -9.32 11.08 -14.71
CA SER A 154 -9.68 11.95 -13.58
C SER A 154 -9.12 11.41 -12.26
N GLY A 155 -9.04 12.24 -11.21
CA GLY A 155 -8.54 11.81 -9.90
C GLY A 155 -9.29 10.59 -9.35
N GLY A 156 -10.62 10.55 -9.46
CA GLY A 156 -11.43 9.41 -9.03
C GLY A 156 -11.20 8.16 -9.90
N MET A 157 -10.93 8.32 -11.20
CA MET A 157 -10.57 7.19 -12.07
C MET A 157 -9.18 6.65 -11.70
N ALA A 158 -8.20 7.52 -11.48
CA ALA A 158 -6.86 7.11 -11.04
C ALA A 158 -6.92 6.36 -9.71
N GLN A 159 -7.72 6.85 -8.75
CA GLN A 159 -7.94 6.17 -7.47
C GLN A 159 -8.55 4.76 -7.67
N ARG A 160 -9.56 4.61 -8.52
CA ARG A 160 -10.14 3.29 -8.82
C ARG A 160 -9.14 2.36 -9.50
N VAL A 161 -8.28 2.87 -10.37
CA VAL A 161 -7.20 2.07 -10.99
C VAL A 161 -6.18 1.61 -9.95
N THR A 162 -5.80 2.44 -8.96
CA THR A 162 -4.90 2.00 -7.88
C THR A 162 -5.54 0.94 -6.99
N ILE A 163 -6.86 1.02 -6.75
CA ILE A 163 -7.59 -0.05 -6.06
C ILE A 163 -7.59 -1.34 -6.91
N ALA A 164 -7.82 -1.26 -8.23
CA ALA A 164 -7.73 -2.42 -9.11
C ALA A 164 -6.33 -3.06 -9.09
N LEU A 165 -5.25 -2.24 -9.06
CA LEU A 165 -3.88 -2.74 -8.88
C LEU A 165 -3.70 -3.47 -7.54
N ALA A 166 -4.29 -2.96 -6.46
CA ALA A 166 -4.26 -3.62 -5.16
C ALA A 166 -5.01 -4.98 -5.20
N LEU A 167 -6.17 -5.03 -5.86
CA LEU A 167 -6.94 -6.27 -6.06
C LEU A 167 -6.23 -7.30 -6.96
N CYS A 168 -5.19 -6.89 -7.69
CA CYS A 168 -4.29 -7.79 -8.41
C CYS A 168 -3.19 -8.36 -7.51
N SER A 169 -3.31 -8.33 -6.20
CA SER A 169 -2.38 -8.92 -5.25
C SER A 169 -3.08 -9.97 -4.39
N GLU A 170 -2.31 -10.87 -3.81
CA GLU A 170 -2.77 -11.80 -2.78
C GLU A 170 -2.44 -11.26 -1.38
N ALA A 171 -2.44 -9.94 -1.23
CA ALA A 171 -2.07 -9.29 0.01
C ALA A 171 -2.99 -9.70 1.16
N LYS A 172 -2.39 -9.89 2.33
CA LYS A 172 -3.09 -10.18 3.57
C LYS A 172 -3.39 -8.90 4.34
N LEU A 173 -2.64 -7.82 4.05
CA LEU A 173 -2.77 -6.50 4.65
C LEU A 173 -2.72 -5.42 3.55
#